data_fbec0333d1833306c19b8447946df700
#
_entry.id   fbec0333d1833306c19b8447946df700
#
_cell.length_a   1.000
_cell.length_b   1.000
_cell.length_c   1.000
_cell.angle_alpha   90.00
_cell.angle_beta   90.00
_cell.angle_gamma   90.00
#
_symmetry.space_group_name_H-M   'P 1'
#
loop_
_entity.id
_entity.type
_entity.pdbx_description
1 polymer ?
#
loop_
_entity_poly.entity_id
_entity_poly.type
_entity_poly.pdbx_seq_one_letter_code
_entity_poly.pdbx_strand_id
1 'polypeptide(L)'
;ASIITSPVYSMQITGLLKNFIDHMSYNFHRPRFFYKKVLIITTTAGAGHKEAANYLKEVMYYWDVDYVLTMPIAYRDIQLNDKNRAIINRKADKFALELNSRKVHEPSFKSILMYNVWRAMSINGNGVGIADCKYWSNEKLKETNFYPGIPIGFVKRTFGKFIFSRFHKK
;
A
#
# COMPACT_ATOMS: atom_id res chain seq x y z
N ALA A 1 11.87 1.91 5.29
CA ALA A 1 11.69 1.82 3.84
C ALA A 1 11.88 0.39 3.36
N SER A 2 11.32 0.05 2.20
CA SER A 2 11.50 -1.26 1.57
C SER A 2 11.60 -1.11 0.05
N ILE A 3 12.33 -2.02 -0.59
CA ILE A 3 12.38 -2.14 -2.04
C ILE A 3 11.82 -3.52 -2.38
N ILE A 4 10.80 -3.57 -3.23
CA ILE A 4 10.18 -4.80 -3.73
C ILE A 4 10.54 -4.93 -5.20
N THR A 5 11.17 -6.04 -5.57
CA THR A 5 11.57 -6.29 -6.95
C THR A 5 10.95 -7.59 -7.47
N SER A 6 10.52 -7.57 -8.72
CA SER A 6 10.06 -8.78 -9.41
C SER A 6 10.37 -8.73 -10.90
N PRO A 7 10.99 -9.74 -11.48
CA PRO A 7 10.87 -9.96 -12.91
C PRO A 7 9.40 -10.29 -13.24
N VAL A 8 9.01 -10.07 -14.49
CA VAL A 8 7.66 -10.37 -14.97
C VAL A 8 7.70 -11.69 -15.74
N TYR A 9 6.93 -12.65 -15.26
CA TYR A 9 6.70 -13.92 -15.94
C TYR A 9 5.20 -14.06 -16.20
N SER A 10 4.85 -14.45 -17.43
CA SER A 10 3.44 -14.61 -17.83
C SER A 10 2.56 -13.39 -17.46
N MET A 11 3.06 -12.19 -17.75
CA MET A 11 2.38 -10.90 -17.50
C MET A 11 2.21 -10.51 -16.03
N GLN A 12 2.76 -11.26 -15.06
CA GLN A 12 2.57 -11.07 -13.63
C GLN A 12 3.88 -11.14 -12.82
N ILE A 13 3.79 -10.83 -11.53
CA ILE A 13 4.88 -11.01 -10.57
C ILE A 13 5.23 -12.50 -10.43
N THR A 14 6.43 -12.78 -9.91
CA THR A 14 6.85 -14.15 -9.65
C THR A 14 5.93 -14.86 -8.64
N GLY A 15 5.76 -16.18 -8.81
CA GLY A 15 4.98 -17.01 -7.86
C GLY A 15 5.53 -16.93 -6.43
N LEU A 16 6.86 -16.82 -6.25
CA LEU A 16 7.46 -16.65 -4.94
C LEU A 16 7.03 -15.35 -4.25
N LEU A 17 7.03 -14.23 -4.98
CA LEU A 17 6.57 -12.95 -4.45
C LEU A 17 5.05 -12.97 -4.20
N LYS A 18 4.28 -13.63 -5.08
CA LYS A 18 2.85 -13.79 -4.87
C LYS A 18 2.56 -14.59 -3.61
N ASN A 19 3.27 -15.69 -3.39
CA ASN A 19 3.16 -16.50 -2.17
C ASN A 19 3.45 -15.68 -0.90
N PHE A 20 4.51 -14.85 -0.92
CA PHE A 20 4.78 -13.93 0.18
C PHE A 20 3.61 -12.97 0.45
N ILE A 21 3.03 -12.37 -0.61
CA ILE A 21 1.89 -11.46 -0.48
C ILE A 21 0.68 -12.19 0.09
N ASP A 22 0.42 -13.43 -0.32
CA ASP A 22 -0.70 -14.22 0.16
C ASP A 22 -0.56 -14.56 1.65
N HIS A 23 0.64 -14.88 2.11
CA HIS A 23 0.91 -15.07 3.54
C HIS A 23 0.76 -13.78 4.36
N MET A 24 0.97 -12.62 3.73
CA MET A 24 0.80 -11.29 4.35
C MET A 24 -0.61 -10.71 4.17
N SER A 25 -1.57 -11.49 3.63
CA SER A 25 -2.91 -11.02 3.28
C SER A 25 -3.71 -10.45 4.47
N TYR A 26 -3.43 -10.89 5.68
CA TYR A 26 -4.04 -10.33 6.89
C TYR A 26 -3.84 -8.82 7.05
N ASN A 27 -2.83 -8.21 6.38
CA ASN A 27 -2.64 -6.77 6.41
C ASN A 27 -3.72 -6.00 5.63
N PHE A 28 -4.52 -6.67 4.79
CA PHE A 28 -5.70 -6.05 4.19
C PHE A 28 -6.75 -5.68 5.22
N HIS A 29 -6.87 -6.47 6.29
CA HIS A 29 -7.82 -6.25 7.38
C HIS A 29 -7.20 -5.52 8.57
N ARG A 30 -5.90 -5.67 8.77
CA ARG A 30 -5.12 -5.17 9.90
C ARG A 30 -3.88 -4.42 9.39
N PRO A 31 -4.06 -3.28 8.72
CA PRO A 31 -2.94 -2.56 8.11
C PRO A 31 -1.92 -2.12 9.17
N ARG A 32 -0.61 -2.15 8.80
CA ARG A 32 0.48 -1.90 9.75
C ARG A 32 1.62 -1.06 9.17
N PHE A 33 1.52 -0.64 7.90
CA PHE A 33 2.64 -0.04 7.20
C PHE A 33 2.54 1.48 7.03
N PHE A 34 1.77 2.14 7.89
CA PHE A 34 1.41 3.56 7.85
C PHE A 34 2.57 4.56 7.72
N TYR A 35 3.79 4.17 8.10
CA TYR A 35 4.98 5.01 7.99
C TYR A 35 6.01 4.44 7.03
N LYS A 36 5.66 3.41 6.28
CA LYS A 36 6.60 2.77 5.35
C LYS A 36 6.56 3.43 3.99
N LYS A 37 7.73 3.58 3.39
CA LYS A 37 7.92 4.04 2.01
C LYS A 37 8.46 2.88 1.19
N VAL A 38 7.85 2.63 0.04
CA VAL A 38 8.14 1.46 -0.79
C VAL A 38 8.48 1.88 -2.20
N LEU A 39 9.59 1.37 -2.72
CA LEU A 39 9.94 1.39 -4.14
C LEU A 39 9.64 0.03 -4.76
N ILE A 40 8.80 0.01 -5.78
CA ILE A 40 8.45 -1.20 -6.54
C ILE A 40 9.19 -1.17 -7.87
N ILE A 41 9.99 -2.20 -8.14
CA ILE A 41 10.73 -2.35 -9.39
C ILE A 41 10.23 -3.62 -10.08
N THR A 42 9.72 -3.48 -11.28
CA THR A 42 9.33 -4.62 -12.13
C THR A 42 10.11 -4.59 -13.44
N THR A 43 10.64 -5.73 -13.85
CA THR A 43 11.47 -5.83 -15.06
C THR A 43 10.93 -6.86 -16.02
N THR A 44 11.06 -6.58 -17.32
CA THR A 44 10.67 -7.51 -18.40
C THR A 44 11.52 -7.29 -19.65
N ALA A 45 11.63 -8.32 -20.47
CA ALA A 45 12.11 -8.17 -21.86
C ALA A 45 10.97 -7.84 -22.84
N GLY A 46 9.71 -7.99 -22.45
CA GLY A 46 8.52 -7.81 -23.28
C GLY A 46 7.49 -6.86 -22.67
N ALA A 47 6.41 -7.41 -22.14
CA ALA A 47 5.25 -6.70 -21.62
C ALA A 47 4.91 -7.12 -20.19
N GLY A 48 3.86 -6.52 -19.57
CA GLY A 48 3.35 -6.90 -18.26
C GLY A 48 4.01 -6.17 -17.07
N HIS A 49 5.09 -5.43 -17.27
CA HIS A 49 5.82 -4.76 -16.17
C HIS A 49 5.02 -3.64 -15.50
N LYS A 50 4.18 -2.92 -16.25
CA LYS A 50 3.32 -1.88 -15.71
C LYS A 50 2.16 -2.47 -14.92
N GLU A 51 1.56 -3.53 -15.43
CA GLU A 51 0.46 -4.27 -14.81
C GLU A 51 0.92 -4.92 -13.50
N ALA A 52 2.06 -5.59 -13.51
CA ALA A 52 2.68 -6.16 -12.32
C ALA A 52 3.03 -5.08 -11.26
N ALA A 53 3.57 -3.94 -11.68
CA ALA A 53 3.83 -2.81 -10.79
C ALA A 53 2.55 -2.22 -10.20
N ASN A 54 1.48 -2.11 -10.99
CA ASN A 54 0.19 -1.61 -10.53
C ASN A 54 -0.47 -2.59 -9.54
N TYR A 55 -0.40 -3.89 -9.79
CA TYR A 55 -0.85 -4.90 -8.84
C TYR A 55 -0.15 -4.75 -7.48
N LEU A 56 1.19 -4.68 -7.46
CA LEU A 56 1.95 -4.47 -6.23
C LEU A 56 1.60 -3.15 -5.54
N LYS A 57 1.40 -2.08 -6.31
CA LYS A 57 0.99 -0.78 -5.79
C LYS A 57 -0.38 -0.84 -5.11
N GLU A 58 -1.34 -1.56 -5.70
CA GLU A 58 -2.65 -1.77 -5.08
C GLU A 58 -2.54 -2.55 -3.76
N VAL A 59 -1.73 -3.60 -3.71
CA VAL A 59 -1.46 -4.34 -2.47
C VAL A 59 -0.91 -3.42 -1.38
N MET A 60 0.07 -2.56 -1.73
CA MET A 60 0.66 -1.62 -0.78
C MET A 60 -0.36 -0.58 -0.27
N TYR A 61 -1.32 -0.16 -1.09
CA TYR A 61 -2.41 0.71 -0.65
C TYR A 61 -3.32 0.04 0.37
N TYR A 62 -3.64 -1.23 0.20
CA TYR A 62 -4.43 -1.98 1.19
C TYR A 62 -3.66 -2.24 2.50
N TRP A 63 -2.33 -2.24 2.44
CA TRP A 63 -1.49 -2.35 3.64
C TRP A 63 -1.25 -0.99 4.31
N ASP A 64 -1.84 0.07 3.78
CA ASP A 64 -1.69 1.47 4.22
C ASP A 64 -0.23 1.95 4.25
N VAL A 65 0.51 1.63 3.21
CA VAL A 65 1.86 2.16 3.00
C VAL A 65 1.79 3.66 2.71
N ASP A 66 2.59 4.45 3.43
CA ASP A 66 2.63 5.92 3.35
C ASP A 66 2.95 6.43 1.94
N TYR A 67 3.99 5.88 1.32
CA TYR A 67 4.45 6.32 -0.01
C TYR A 67 4.86 5.13 -0.87
N VAL A 68 4.34 5.09 -2.09
CA VAL A 68 4.67 4.04 -3.06
C VAL A 68 5.15 4.67 -4.36
N LEU A 69 6.39 4.37 -4.75
CA LEU A 69 6.95 4.74 -6.04
C LEU A 69 7.11 3.48 -6.90
N THR A 70 6.61 3.51 -8.13
CA THR A 70 6.78 2.41 -9.08
C THR A 70 7.86 2.73 -10.11
N MET A 71 8.68 1.74 -10.44
CA MET A 71 9.73 1.80 -11.45
C MET A 71 9.64 0.58 -12.38
N PRO A 72 8.63 0.54 -13.27
CA PRO A 72 8.55 -0.51 -14.29
C PRO A 72 9.57 -0.27 -15.40
N ILE A 73 10.41 -1.27 -15.69
CA ILE A 73 11.49 -1.21 -16.67
C ILE A 73 11.33 -2.34 -17.69
N ALA A 74 11.27 -1.99 -18.96
CA ALA A 74 11.35 -2.95 -20.06
C ALA A 74 12.69 -2.81 -20.79
N TYR A 75 13.44 -3.91 -20.93
CA TYR A 75 14.69 -3.93 -21.68
C TYR A 75 14.91 -5.31 -22.31
N ARG A 76 15.51 -5.33 -23.51
CA ARG A 76 15.78 -6.55 -24.27
C ARG A 76 17.26 -6.83 -24.43
N ASP A 77 18.07 -5.79 -24.32
CA ASP A 77 19.51 -5.85 -24.54
C ASP A 77 20.26 -6.24 -23.27
N ILE A 78 21.45 -6.78 -23.43
CA ILE A 78 22.34 -7.13 -22.31
C ILE A 78 22.71 -5.88 -21.48
N GLN A 79 22.77 -4.72 -22.14
CA GLN A 79 23.05 -3.45 -21.48
C GLN A 79 21.80 -2.55 -21.43
N LEU A 80 21.64 -1.86 -20.30
CA LEU A 80 20.61 -0.83 -20.17
C LEU A 80 20.90 0.32 -21.13
N ASN A 81 19.94 0.65 -21.98
CA ASN A 81 20.02 1.83 -22.84
C ASN A 81 19.92 3.13 -22.01
N ASP A 82 20.34 4.24 -22.60
CA ASP A 82 20.40 5.54 -21.89
C ASP A 82 19.03 6.00 -21.39
N LYS A 83 17.96 5.69 -22.12
CA LYS A 83 16.58 6.00 -21.69
C LYS A 83 16.22 5.29 -20.37
N ASN A 84 16.51 3.99 -20.29
CA ASN A 84 16.25 3.21 -19.07
C ASN A 84 17.14 3.67 -17.93
N ARG A 85 18.42 3.96 -18.20
CA ARG A 85 19.35 4.50 -17.22
C ARG A 85 18.87 5.83 -16.64
N ALA A 86 18.42 6.75 -17.49
CA ALA A 86 17.84 8.02 -17.06
C ALA A 86 16.57 7.85 -16.20
N ILE A 87 15.70 6.90 -16.56
CA ILE A 87 14.50 6.58 -15.75
C ILE A 87 14.90 6.05 -14.37
N ILE A 88 15.85 5.13 -14.31
CA ILE A 88 16.34 4.53 -13.06
C ILE A 88 16.92 5.62 -12.15
N ASN A 89 17.85 6.43 -12.64
CA ASN A 89 18.47 7.49 -11.86
C ASN A 89 17.42 8.46 -11.33
N ARG A 90 16.56 9.00 -12.19
CA ARG A 90 15.49 9.92 -11.77
C ARG A 90 14.57 9.32 -10.70
N LYS A 91 14.21 8.05 -10.82
CA LYS A 91 13.33 7.39 -9.84
C LYS A 91 14.06 7.07 -8.54
N ALA A 92 15.33 6.68 -8.61
CA ALA A 92 16.17 6.46 -7.44
C ALA A 92 16.36 7.77 -6.66
N ASP A 93 16.72 8.87 -7.33
CA ASP A 93 16.85 10.19 -6.72
C ASP A 93 15.54 10.65 -6.07
N LYS A 94 14.41 10.48 -6.78
CA LYS A 94 13.09 10.81 -6.23
C LYS A 94 12.79 10.03 -4.96
N PHE A 95 13.10 8.75 -4.93
CA PHE A 95 12.87 7.91 -3.76
C PHE A 95 13.81 8.27 -2.60
N ALA A 96 15.07 8.57 -2.89
CA ALA A 96 16.06 9.04 -1.91
C ALA A 96 15.64 10.37 -1.28
N LEU A 97 15.20 11.35 -2.09
CA LEU A 97 14.66 12.62 -1.59
C LEU A 97 13.44 12.40 -0.69
N GLU A 98 12.55 11.48 -1.08
CA GLU A 98 11.37 11.15 -0.29
C GLU A 98 11.75 10.52 1.07
N LEU A 99 12.76 9.67 1.12
CA LEU A 99 13.26 9.08 2.38
C LEU A 99 13.86 10.15 3.29
N ASN A 100 14.65 11.05 2.73
CA ASN A 100 15.33 12.12 3.49
C ASN A 100 14.36 13.18 4.02
N SER A 101 13.24 13.41 3.34
CA SER A 101 12.23 14.39 3.75
C SER A 101 11.56 14.06 5.08
N ARG A 102 11.57 12.79 5.50
CA ARG A 102 10.82 12.27 6.65
C ARG A 102 9.33 12.61 6.62
N LYS A 103 8.81 13.07 5.49
CA LYS A 103 7.43 13.46 5.32
C LYS A 103 6.52 12.24 5.51
N VAL A 104 5.42 12.45 6.21
CA VAL A 104 4.29 11.52 6.31
C VAL A 104 3.15 12.10 5.48
N HIS A 105 2.58 11.30 4.58
CA HIS A 105 1.55 11.78 3.65
C HIS A 105 0.16 11.58 4.20
N GLU A 106 -0.74 12.41 3.74
CA GLU A 106 -2.16 12.24 3.99
C GLU A 106 -2.68 11.00 3.23
N PRO A 107 -3.47 10.10 3.88
CA PRO A 107 -3.98 8.90 3.23
C PRO A 107 -4.94 9.22 2.08
N SER A 108 -5.07 8.29 1.14
CA SER A 108 -6.07 8.40 0.08
C SER A 108 -7.50 8.23 0.62
N PHE A 109 -8.51 8.66 -0.11
CA PHE A 109 -9.90 8.37 0.22
C PHE A 109 -10.19 6.87 0.28
N LYS A 110 -9.54 6.07 -0.58
CA LYS A 110 -9.64 4.61 -0.59
C LYS A 110 -9.08 4.00 0.71
N SER A 111 -7.92 4.46 1.19
CA SER A 111 -7.34 4.03 2.46
C SER A 111 -8.27 4.36 3.63
N ILE A 112 -8.82 5.57 3.66
CA ILE A 112 -9.77 5.99 4.72
C ILE A 112 -11.05 5.17 4.68
N LEU A 113 -11.58 4.88 3.48
CA LEU A 113 -12.74 4.01 3.29
C LEU A 113 -12.46 2.64 3.91
N MET A 114 -11.41 1.97 3.47
CA MET A 114 -11.10 0.61 3.90
C MET A 114 -10.78 0.54 5.40
N TYR A 115 -10.00 1.47 5.92
CA TYR A 115 -9.72 1.58 7.35
C TYR A 115 -11.02 1.63 8.18
N ASN A 116 -11.96 2.48 7.81
CA ASN A 116 -13.20 2.67 8.58
C ASN A 116 -14.20 1.53 8.37
N VAL A 117 -14.23 0.89 7.22
CA VAL A 117 -15.03 -0.32 6.98
C VAL A 117 -14.55 -1.46 7.89
N TRP A 118 -13.26 -1.79 7.84
CA TRP A 118 -12.71 -2.86 8.68
C TRP A 118 -12.85 -2.58 10.17
N ARG A 119 -12.63 -1.32 10.57
CA ARG A 119 -12.84 -0.89 11.96
C ARG A 119 -14.29 -1.09 12.41
N ALA A 120 -15.26 -0.65 11.62
CA ALA A 120 -16.67 -0.77 11.96
C ALA A 120 -17.13 -2.22 12.06
N MET A 121 -16.77 -3.06 11.07
CA MET A 121 -17.09 -4.48 11.06
C MET A 121 -16.47 -5.22 12.25
N SER A 122 -15.23 -4.92 12.58
CA SER A 122 -14.49 -5.59 13.66
C SER A 122 -15.01 -5.22 15.05
N ILE A 123 -15.41 -3.98 15.25
CA ILE A 123 -16.00 -3.54 16.52
C ILE A 123 -17.38 -4.19 16.74
N ASN A 124 -18.15 -4.38 15.68
CA ASN A 124 -19.45 -5.06 15.73
C ASN A 124 -19.34 -6.59 15.77
N GLY A 125 -18.16 -7.15 15.53
CA GLY A 125 -17.97 -8.61 15.41
C GLY A 125 -18.60 -9.22 14.16
N ASN A 126 -18.97 -8.43 13.17
CA ASN A 126 -19.69 -8.86 11.97
C ASN A 126 -18.74 -9.40 10.89
N GLY A 127 -18.70 -10.72 10.70
CA GLY A 127 -18.04 -11.37 9.56
C GLY A 127 -16.52 -11.25 9.54
N VAL A 128 -15.88 -10.98 10.68
CA VAL A 128 -14.44 -10.84 10.83
C VAL A 128 -13.87 -11.82 11.85
N GLY A 129 -12.59 -12.16 11.70
CA GLY A 129 -11.92 -13.07 12.62
C GLY A 129 -11.62 -12.45 14.00
N ILE A 130 -11.42 -13.31 15.00
CA ILE A 130 -11.05 -12.90 16.38
C ILE A 130 -9.81 -11.99 16.38
N ALA A 131 -8.83 -12.27 15.51
CA ALA A 131 -7.60 -11.48 15.42
C ALA A 131 -7.86 -10.05 14.88
N ASP A 132 -8.86 -9.88 14.01
CA ASP A 132 -9.27 -8.58 13.49
C ASP A 132 -9.99 -7.78 14.58
N CYS A 133 -10.91 -8.40 15.30
CA CYS A 133 -11.57 -7.80 16.47
C CYS A 133 -10.54 -7.33 17.51
N LYS A 134 -9.55 -8.17 17.84
CA LYS A 134 -8.48 -7.82 18.77
C LYS A 134 -7.61 -6.66 18.28
N TYR A 135 -7.29 -6.60 16.98
CA TYR A 135 -6.52 -5.50 16.42
C TYR A 135 -7.28 -4.17 16.53
N TRP A 136 -8.56 -4.15 16.15
CA TRP A 136 -9.38 -2.94 16.10
C TRP A 136 -9.94 -2.51 17.45
N SER A 137 -9.98 -3.39 18.46
CA SER A 137 -10.37 -3.04 19.84
C SER A 137 -9.27 -2.30 20.61
N ASN A 138 -8.07 -2.14 20.02
CA ASN A 138 -7.02 -1.31 20.61
C ASN A 138 -7.55 0.13 20.77
N GLU A 139 -7.47 0.68 21.99
CA GLU A 139 -7.99 2.01 22.33
C GLU A 139 -7.48 3.12 21.41
N LYS A 140 -6.22 3.02 20.95
CA LYS A 140 -5.63 3.97 20.02
C LYS A 140 -6.27 3.97 18.63
N LEU A 141 -6.88 2.85 18.20
CA LEU A 141 -7.49 2.69 16.88
C LEU A 141 -9.01 2.84 16.93
N LYS A 142 -9.63 2.48 18.05
CA LYS A 142 -11.07 2.39 18.22
C LYS A 142 -11.80 3.71 17.92
N GLU A 143 -11.23 4.84 18.31
CA GLU A 143 -11.88 6.16 18.21
C GLU A 143 -11.34 7.02 17.06
N THR A 144 -10.35 6.55 16.29
CA THR A 144 -9.70 7.33 15.27
C THR A 144 -10.27 7.06 13.87
N ASN A 145 -10.38 8.10 13.04
CA ASN A 145 -10.82 7.96 11.65
C ASN A 145 -9.70 7.51 10.70
N PHE A 146 -8.48 7.46 11.19
CA PHE A 146 -7.29 6.86 10.58
C PHE A 146 -6.22 6.66 11.65
N TYR A 147 -5.12 6.00 11.31
CA TYR A 147 -4.06 5.66 12.26
C TYR A 147 -3.51 6.91 12.98
N PRO A 148 -3.36 6.85 14.32
CA PRO A 148 -2.89 8.00 15.11
C PRO A 148 -1.53 8.51 14.64
N GLY A 149 -1.38 9.84 14.58
CA GLY A 149 -0.14 10.49 14.13
C GLY A 149 -0.01 10.67 12.62
N ILE A 150 -0.93 10.10 11.81
CA ILE A 150 -0.99 10.37 10.38
C ILE A 150 -1.82 11.63 10.13
N PRO A 151 -1.33 12.61 9.36
CA PRO A 151 -2.08 13.82 9.04
C PRO A 151 -3.33 13.47 8.22
N ILE A 152 -4.48 14.03 8.62
CA ILE A 152 -5.76 13.86 7.93
C ILE A 152 -6.52 15.18 7.94
N GLY A 153 -6.80 15.70 6.75
CA GLY A 153 -7.57 16.94 6.58
C GLY A 153 -9.04 16.79 6.98
N PHE A 154 -9.71 17.92 7.20
CA PHE A 154 -11.10 17.98 7.66
C PHE A 154 -12.07 17.17 6.79
N VAL A 155 -12.00 17.35 5.45
CA VAL A 155 -12.89 16.65 4.50
C VAL A 155 -12.74 15.13 4.61
N LYS A 156 -11.52 14.63 4.62
CA LYS A 156 -11.23 13.19 4.74
C LYS A 156 -11.62 12.64 6.12
N ARG A 157 -11.47 13.44 7.17
CA ARG A 157 -11.91 13.08 8.53
C ARG A 157 -13.43 12.93 8.59
N THR A 158 -14.17 13.86 8.00
CA THR A 158 -15.64 13.80 7.91
C THR A 158 -16.10 12.61 7.11
N PHE A 159 -15.45 12.35 5.96
CA PHE A 159 -15.70 11.15 5.16
C PHE A 159 -15.47 9.87 5.97
N GLY A 160 -14.38 9.76 6.71
CA GLY A 160 -14.10 8.59 7.57
C GLY A 160 -15.18 8.37 8.63
N LYS A 161 -15.66 9.44 9.29
CA LYS A 161 -16.78 9.38 10.25
C LYS A 161 -18.06 8.87 9.58
N PHE A 162 -18.38 9.38 8.41
CA PHE A 162 -19.56 8.96 7.64
C PHE A 162 -19.48 7.46 7.29
N ILE A 163 -18.37 6.99 6.78
CA ILE A 163 -18.16 5.58 6.45
C ILE A 163 -18.29 4.72 7.71
N PHE A 164 -17.62 5.07 8.78
CA PHE A 164 -17.71 4.33 10.03
C PHE A 164 -19.16 4.21 10.50
N SER A 165 -19.90 5.32 10.56
CA SER A 165 -21.30 5.31 11.01
C SER A 165 -22.22 4.47 10.12
N ARG A 166 -21.94 4.42 8.81
CA ARG A 166 -22.75 3.64 7.84
C ARG A 166 -22.58 2.13 8.00
N PHE A 167 -21.37 1.69 8.36
CA PHE A 167 -21.05 0.26 8.53
C PHE A 167 -21.14 -0.22 9.99
N HIS A 168 -21.07 0.68 10.95
CA HIS A 168 -21.20 0.34 12.38
C HIS A 168 -22.65 0.05 12.80
N LYS A 169 -23.64 0.62 12.12
CA LYS A 169 -25.08 0.46 12.44
C LYS A 169 -25.72 -0.85 11.92
N LYS A 170 -24.96 -1.70 11.27
CA LYS A 170 -25.42 -3.02 10.80
C LYS A 170 -24.83 -4.13 11.64
#